data_aa6c9ad339653366924e0c18c3001a66
#
_entry.id   aa6c9ad339653366924e0c18c3001a66
#
_cell.length_a   1.000
_cell.length_b   1.000
_cell.length_c   1.000
_cell.angle_alpha   90.00
_cell.angle_beta   90.00
_cell.angle_gamma   90.00
#
_symmetry.space_group_name_H-M   'P 1'
#
loop_
_entity.id
_entity.type
_entity.pdbx_description
1 polymer ?
#
loop_
_entity_poly.entity_id
_entity_poly.type
_entity_poly.pdbx_seq_one_letter_code
_entity_poly.pdbx_strand_id
1 'polypeptide(L)'
;MNYKDYIVFDFETTSKYPDTTQPVQIAAVAIHGRKLEVIPNSEFQSLIQPIFDEKECAKAGVDPLEDGAVAVHGKTEAMLKKAPSLKSVWANFTDYVNEYNFKKTAWYAPVPVGHNIRGFDLPIVHRICCQEPWGYGPKDKEGRRQSLFNPINIVDTMDQMFCC
;
A
#
# COMPACT_ATOMS: atom_id res chain seq x y z
N MET A 1 19.81 18.36 9.67
CA MET A 1 19.96 17.16 8.82
C MET A 1 18.57 16.65 8.47
N ASN A 2 18.20 16.66 7.20
CA ASN A 2 16.85 16.27 6.76
C ASN A 2 16.83 14.75 6.56
N TYR A 3 16.30 14.02 7.50
CA TYR A 3 16.02 12.59 7.37
C TYR A 3 14.57 12.39 6.88
N LYS A 4 14.31 11.23 6.33
CA LYS A 4 12.98 10.78 5.95
C LYS A 4 12.60 9.63 6.86
N ASP A 5 11.34 9.59 7.28
CA ASP A 5 10.82 8.43 7.98
C ASP A 5 10.57 7.28 7.00
N TYR A 6 10.43 6.08 7.52
CA TYR A 6 10.14 4.88 6.78
C TYR A 6 8.72 4.43 7.09
N ILE A 7 8.03 3.91 6.09
CA ILE A 7 6.76 3.18 6.27
C ILE A 7 7.00 1.74 5.85
N VAL A 8 6.97 0.85 6.82
CA VAL A 8 6.92 -0.60 6.56
C VAL A 8 5.46 -0.94 6.32
N PHE A 9 5.14 -1.57 5.19
CA PHE A 9 3.76 -1.97 4.89
C PHE A 9 3.73 -3.25 4.07
N ASP A 10 2.58 -3.91 4.11
CA ASP A 10 2.31 -5.16 3.44
C ASP A 10 0.84 -5.27 3.08
N PHE A 11 0.53 -5.92 1.94
CA PHE A 11 -0.82 -6.24 1.50
C PHE A 11 -1.12 -7.72 1.60
N GLU A 12 -2.32 -8.07 2.09
CA GLU A 12 -2.95 -9.32 1.74
C GLU A 12 -3.85 -9.10 0.52
N THR A 13 -3.91 -10.07 -0.38
CA THR A 13 -4.47 -9.87 -1.72
C THR A 13 -5.33 -11.05 -2.19
N THR A 14 -6.13 -10.84 -3.25
CA THR A 14 -7.00 -11.87 -3.83
C THR A 14 -6.25 -12.93 -4.62
N SER A 15 -5.06 -12.60 -5.16
CA SER A 15 -4.20 -13.48 -5.96
C SER A 15 -2.73 -13.13 -5.80
N LYS A 16 -1.85 -13.91 -6.41
CA LYS A 16 -0.39 -13.69 -6.40
C LYS A 16 0.13 -12.78 -7.52
N TYR A 17 -0.72 -12.27 -8.37
CA TYR A 17 -0.33 -11.49 -9.56
C TYR A 17 -0.48 -9.99 -9.28
N PRO A 18 0.61 -9.22 -9.09
CA PRO A 18 0.54 -7.82 -8.67
C PRO A 18 -0.18 -6.91 -9.66
N ASP A 19 -0.19 -7.28 -10.95
CA ASP A 19 -0.83 -6.49 -12.00
C ASP A 19 -2.36 -6.56 -11.99
N THR A 20 -2.92 -7.65 -11.46
CA THR A 20 -4.36 -7.93 -11.51
C THR A 20 -5.00 -8.18 -10.15
N THR A 21 -4.21 -8.50 -9.12
CA THR A 21 -4.73 -8.76 -7.77
C THR A 21 -5.42 -7.56 -7.14
N GLN A 22 -6.35 -7.81 -6.22
CA GLN A 22 -6.99 -6.78 -5.41
C GLN A 22 -6.48 -6.84 -3.97
N PRO A 23 -6.14 -5.73 -3.31
CA PRO A 23 -5.82 -5.76 -1.89
C PRO A 23 -7.07 -6.07 -1.06
N VAL A 24 -6.93 -6.97 -0.08
CA VAL A 24 -7.98 -7.35 0.88
C VAL A 24 -7.65 -6.95 2.32
N GLN A 25 -6.40 -6.65 2.59
CA GLN A 25 -5.93 -6.05 3.83
C GLN A 25 -4.70 -5.21 3.54
N ILE A 26 -4.54 -4.14 4.30
CA ILE A 26 -3.28 -3.40 4.39
C ILE A 26 -2.89 -3.28 5.86
N ALA A 27 -1.61 -3.48 6.15
CA ALA A 27 -1.01 -3.19 7.45
C ALA A 27 0.24 -2.34 7.24
N ALA A 28 0.47 -1.38 8.13
CA ALA A 28 1.64 -0.52 8.08
C ALA A 28 2.09 -0.07 9.47
N VAL A 29 3.37 0.29 9.58
CA VAL A 29 3.95 0.91 10.76
C VAL A 29 5.04 1.90 10.33
N ALA A 30 5.17 3.01 11.05
CA ALA A 30 6.19 4.01 10.77
C ALA A 30 7.44 3.82 11.64
N ILE A 31 8.61 4.04 11.04
CA ILE A 31 9.92 4.00 11.69
C ILE A 31 10.56 5.37 11.56
N HIS A 32 11.07 5.90 12.67
CA HIS A 32 11.76 7.18 12.71
C HIS A 32 13.08 7.13 11.94
N GLY A 33 13.24 7.94 10.92
CA GLY A 33 14.34 7.86 9.97
C GLY A 33 15.75 8.10 10.53
N ARG A 34 15.88 8.74 11.69
CA ARG A 34 17.17 8.98 12.34
C ARG A 34 17.47 7.97 13.45
N LYS A 35 16.45 7.63 14.26
CA LYS A 35 16.63 6.72 15.40
C LYS A 35 16.54 5.26 15.02
N LEU A 36 15.87 4.97 13.89
CA LEU A 36 15.55 3.62 13.41
C LEU A 36 14.72 2.81 14.44
N GLU A 37 13.84 3.51 15.12
CA GLU A 37 12.92 2.96 16.11
C GLU A 37 11.48 3.11 15.59
N VAL A 38 10.61 2.16 15.93
CA VAL A 38 9.19 2.25 15.63
C VAL A 38 8.62 3.48 16.33
N ILE A 39 7.87 4.29 15.57
CA ILE A 39 7.18 5.45 16.13
C ILE A 39 5.98 4.94 16.94
N PRO A 40 5.87 5.29 18.24
CA PRO A 40 4.76 4.82 19.07
C PRO A 40 3.39 5.19 18.48
N ASN A 41 2.43 4.26 18.52
CA ASN A 41 1.06 4.41 18.03
C ASN A 41 0.98 4.76 16.53
N SER A 42 1.95 4.29 15.76
CA SER A 42 2.01 4.50 14.31
C SER A 42 1.45 3.34 13.49
N GLU A 43 0.83 2.37 14.12
CA GLU A 43 0.25 1.22 13.44
C GLU A 43 -0.99 1.65 12.65
N PHE A 44 -1.06 1.21 11.40
CA PHE A 44 -2.21 1.31 10.53
C PHE A 44 -2.62 -0.09 10.09
N GLN A 45 -3.89 -0.43 10.20
CA GLN A 45 -4.41 -1.71 9.70
C GLN A 45 -5.86 -1.56 9.27
N SER A 46 -6.21 -2.13 8.12
CA SER A 46 -7.59 -2.21 7.66
C SER A 46 -7.80 -3.41 6.74
N LEU A 47 -8.95 -4.07 6.88
CA LEU A 47 -9.49 -4.93 5.84
C LEU A 47 -10.02 -4.06 4.70
N ILE A 48 -10.10 -4.64 3.50
CA ILE A 48 -10.55 -3.97 2.28
C ILE A 48 -11.53 -4.91 1.56
N GLN A 49 -12.69 -4.39 1.19
CA GLN A 49 -13.66 -5.14 0.40
C GLN A 49 -13.23 -5.19 -1.08
N PRO A 50 -12.94 -6.38 -1.64
CA PRO A 50 -12.68 -6.52 -3.07
C PRO A 50 -13.97 -6.63 -3.88
N ILE A 51 -13.86 -6.60 -5.20
CA ILE A 51 -14.92 -7.03 -6.11
C ILE A 51 -14.98 -8.56 -6.06
N PHE A 52 -16.16 -9.13 -5.80
CA PHE A 52 -16.37 -10.58 -5.69
C PHE A 52 -16.96 -11.19 -6.96
N ASP A 53 -17.81 -10.45 -7.67
CA ASP A 53 -18.47 -10.96 -8.88
C ASP A 53 -17.45 -11.15 -10.02
N GLU A 54 -17.35 -12.36 -10.55
CA GLU A 54 -16.36 -12.71 -11.57
C GLU A 54 -16.49 -11.88 -12.85
N LYS A 55 -17.73 -11.51 -13.24
CA LYS A 55 -17.96 -10.68 -14.44
C LYS A 55 -17.52 -9.25 -14.21
N GLU A 56 -17.76 -8.72 -13.01
CA GLU A 56 -17.27 -7.40 -12.62
C GLU A 56 -15.74 -7.39 -12.48
N CYS A 57 -15.14 -8.45 -11.91
CA CYS A 57 -13.70 -8.62 -11.89
C CYS A 57 -13.11 -8.60 -13.30
N ALA A 58 -13.66 -9.41 -14.21
CA ALA A 58 -13.21 -9.46 -15.60
C ALA A 58 -13.33 -8.10 -16.31
N LYS A 59 -14.42 -7.37 -16.06
CA LYS A 59 -14.65 -6.02 -16.61
C LYS A 59 -13.64 -5.00 -16.05
N ALA A 60 -13.30 -5.12 -14.77
CA ALA A 60 -12.34 -4.25 -14.11
C ALA A 60 -10.87 -4.66 -14.36
N GLY A 61 -10.63 -5.85 -14.96
CA GLY A 61 -9.30 -6.37 -15.20
C GLY A 61 -8.57 -6.78 -13.90
N VAL A 62 -9.33 -7.29 -12.93
CA VAL A 62 -8.79 -7.72 -11.63
C VAL A 62 -9.14 -9.19 -11.35
N ASP A 63 -8.33 -9.83 -10.49
CA ASP A 63 -8.55 -11.21 -10.10
C ASP A 63 -9.60 -11.32 -8.99
N PRO A 64 -10.53 -12.30 -9.06
CA PRO A 64 -11.41 -12.64 -7.96
C PRO A 64 -10.63 -13.19 -6.76
N LEU A 65 -11.31 -13.33 -5.63
CA LEU A 65 -10.72 -13.94 -4.43
C LEU A 65 -10.47 -15.43 -4.65
N GLU A 66 -9.19 -15.81 -4.71
CA GLU A 66 -8.76 -17.20 -4.90
C GLU A 66 -8.73 -17.97 -3.58
N ASP A 67 -9.15 -19.24 -3.60
CA ASP A 67 -9.08 -20.13 -2.43
C ASP A 67 -7.65 -20.28 -1.89
N GLY A 68 -6.65 -20.29 -2.79
CA GLY A 68 -5.24 -20.31 -2.43
C GLY A 68 -4.81 -19.11 -1.61
N ALA A 69 -5.30 -17.92 -1.95
CA ALA A 69 -5.04 -16.69 -1.19
C ALA A 69 -5.72 -16.77 0.19
N VAL A 70 -6.98 -17.20 0.24
CA VAL A 70 -7.70 -17.39 1.51
C VAL A 70 -6.99 -18.38 2.43
N ALA A 71 -6.45 -19.47 1.88
CA ALA A 71 -5.69 -20.45 2.66
C ALA A 71 -4.42 -19.85 3.30
N VAL A 72 -3.80 -18.87 2.64
CA VAL A 72 -2.58 -18.20 3.14
C VAL A 72 -2.92 -17.16 4.22
N HIS A 73 -3.81 -16.21 3.94
CA HIS A 73 -4.04 -15.06 4.83
C HIS A 73 -5.27 -15.22 5.74
N GLY A 74 -6.11 -16.24 5.54
CA GLY A 74 -7.28 -16.52 6.40
C GLY A 74 -8.44 -15.53 6.27
N LYS A 75 -8.44 -14.62 5.30
CA LYS A 75 -9.51 -13.63 5.11
C LYS A 75 -10.60 -14.22 4.23
N THR A 76 -11.70 -14.65 4.85
CA THR A 76 -12.82 -15.25 4.13
C THR A 76 -13.68 -14.21 3.44
N GLU A 77 -14.42 -14.61 2.41
CA GLU A 77 -15.38 -13.76 1.72
C GLU A 77 -16.40 -13.13 2.69
N ALA A 78 -16.88 -13.90 3.68
CA ALA A 78 -17.82 -13.41 4.68
C ALA A 78 -17.24 -12.27 5.54
N MET A 79 -15.95 -12.30 5.84
CA MET A 79 -15.24 -11.22 6.53
C MET A 79 -15.10 -10.00 5.63
N LEU A 80 -14.66 -10.21 4.38
CA LEU A 80 -14.37 -9.16 3.43
C LEU A 80 -15.61 -8.42 2.93
N LYS A 81 -16.78 -9.09 2.87
CA LYS A 81 -18.06 -8.43 2.56
C LYS A 81 -18.49 -7.35 3.56
N LYS A 82 -17.96 -7.42 4.78
CA LYS A 82 -18.22 -6.42 5.84
C LYS A 82 -17.13 -5.34 5.92
N ALA A 83 -16.08 -5.48 5.14
CA ALA A 83 -14.95 -4.55 5.14
C ALA A 83 -15.30 -3.24 4.41
N PRO A 84 -14.64 -2.13 4.76
CA PRO A 84 -14.79 -0.88 4.03
C PRO A 84 -14.25 -1.00 2.60
N SER A 85 -14.74 -0.11 1.73
CA SER A 85 -14.31 -0.06 0.32
C SER A 85 -12.84 0.33 0.18
N LEU A 86 -12.19 -0.10 -0.91
CA LEU A 86 -10.82 0.31 -1.24
C LEU A 86 -10.65 1.83 -1.20
N LYS A 87 -11.61 2.58 -1.78
CA LYS A 87 -11.57 4.04 -1.79
C LYS A 87 -11.49 4.65 -0.38
N SER A 88 -12.31 4.15 0.54
CA SER A 88 -12.34 4.64 1.93
C SER A 88 -11.04 4.31 2.67
N VAL A 89 -10.56 3.07 2.55
CA VAL A 89 -9.30 2.65 3.19
C VAL A 89 -8.11 3.39 2.60
N TRP A 90 -8.10 3.57 1.29
CA TRP A 90 -7.01 4.28 0.61
C TRP A 90 -6.91 5.75 1.00
N ALA A 91 -8.04 6.43 1.18
CA ALA A 91 -8.05 7.79 1.70
C ALA A 91 -7.37 7.86 3.08
N ASN A 92 -7.76 6.97 4.00
CA ASN A 92 -7.16 6.90 5.32
C ASN A 92 -5.67 6.54 5.27
N PHE A 93 -5.29 5.62 4.37
CA PHE A 93 -3.90 5.23 4.19
C PHE A 93 -3.04 6.34 3.60
N THR A 94 -3.54 7.08 2.62
CA THR A 94 -2.82 8.23 2.06
C THR A 94 -2.65 9.35 3.09
N ASP A 95 -3.67 9.60 3.92
CA ASP A 95 -3.57 10.55 5.03
C ASP A 95 -2.52 10.09 6.05
N TYR A 96 -2.55 8.82 6.45
CA TYR A 96 -1.54 8.21 7.31
C TYR A 96 -0.13 8.38 6.75
N VAL A 97 0.13 8.04 5.49
CA VAL A 97 1.46 8.21 4.88
C VAL A 97 1.87 9.68 4.83
N ASN A 98 0.92 10.59 4.55
CA ASN A 98 1.18 12.02 4.49
C ASN A 98 1.52 12.64 5.86
N GLU A 99 1.15 12.05 6.97
CA GLU A 99 1.61 12.50 8.31
C GLU A 99 3.14 12.44 8.43
N TYR A 100 3.76 11.45 7.78
CA TYR A 100 5.22 11.26 7.75
C TYR A 100 5.92 11.97 6.60
N ASN A 101 5.19 12.69 5.76
CA ASN A 101 5.76 13.55 4.73
C ASN A 101 6.02 14.95 5.28
N PHE A 102 7.22 15.17 5.79
CA PHE A 102 7.61 16.35 6.55
C PHE A 102 7.36 17.70 5.85
N LYS A 103 7.58 17.78 4.53
CA LYS A 103 7.40 19.02 3.75
C LYS A 103 6.28 18.93 2.71
N LYS A 104 5.50 17.86 2.73
CA LYS A 104 4.42 17.62 1.76
C LYS A 104 4.89 17.68 0.30
N THR A 105 6.08 17.13 0.03
CA THR A 105 6.66 17.02 -1.32
C THR A 105 7.11 15.60 -1.59
N ALA A 106 7.21 15.21 -2.86
CA ALA A 106 7.67 13.88 -3.25
C ALA A 106 9.07 13.54 -2.70
N TRP A 107 9.95 14.53 -2.60
CA TRP A 107 11.30 14.34 -2.07
C TRP A 107 11.32 13.99 -0.57
N TYR A 108 10.40 14.57 0.20
CA TYR A 108 10.28 14.32 1.65
C TYR A 108 9.25 13.26 2.00
N ALA A 109 8.61 12.67 1.00
CA ALA A 109 7.74 11.53 1.22
C ALA A 109 8.50 10.38 1.91
N PRO A 110 7.85 9.63 2.80
CA PRO A 110 8.49 8.55 3.53
C PRO A 110 9.01 7.46 2.60
N VAL A 111 10.04 6.77 3.04
CA VAL A 111 10.67 5.67 2.29
C VAL A 111 9.83 4.41 2.49
N PRO A 112 9.33 3.77 1.43
CA PRO A 112 8.60 2.52 1.55
C PRO A 112 9.55 1.37 1.87
N VAL A 113 9.11 0.50 2.77
CA VAL A 113 9.86 -0.69 3.23
C VAL A 113 8.95 -1.90 3.22
N GLY A 114 9.43 -3.03 2.73
CA GLY A 114 8.70 -4.30 2.75
C GLY A 114 9.53 -5.46 2.22
N HIS A 115 8.94 -6.66 2.21
CA HIS A 115 9.56 -7.85 1.66
C HIS A 115 9.05 -8.10 0.24
N ASN A 116 9.95 -8.20 -0.74
CA ASN A 116 9.60 -8.23 -2.17
C ASN A 116 8.70 -7.04 -2.60
N ILE A 117 8.87 -5.92 -1.91
CA ILE A 117 7.99 -4.75 -2.09
C ILE A 117 8.07 -4.17 -3.51
N ARG A 118 9.25 -4.25 -4.14
CA ARG A 118 9.47 -3.81 -5.53
C ARG A 118 8.71 -4.66 -6.54
N GLY A 119 8.62 -5.96 -6.27
CA GLY A 119 7.98 -6.93 -7.16
C GLY A 119 6.48 -7.09 -6.91
N PHE A 120 5.97 -6.68 -5.76
CA PHE A 120 4.59 -6.94 -5.37
C PHE A 120 3.83 -5.71 -4.87
N ASP A 121 4.13 -5.17 -3.70
CA ASP A 121 3.30 -4.13 -3.06
C ASP A 121 3.36 -2.79 -3.79
N LEU A 122 4.54 -2.33 -4.20
CA LEU A 122 4.67 -1.07 -4.93
C LEU A 122 3.99 -1.07 -6.31
N PRO A 123 4.02 -2.15 -7.12
CA PRO A 123 3.17 -2.27 -8.30
C PRO A 123 1.69 -2.08 -8.02
N ILE A 124 1.17 -2.67 -6.91
CA ILE A 124 -0.23 -2.49 -6.48
C ILE A 124 -0.50 -1.03 -6.12
N VAL A 125 0.36 -0.41 -5.30
CA VAL A 125 0.27 1.03 -4.96
C VAL A 125 0.26 1.88 -6.23
N HIS A 126 1.18 1.63 -7.14
CA HIS A 126 1.29 2.37 -8.39
C HIS A 126 0.03 2.24 -9.25
N ARG A 127 -0.51 1.03 -9.37
CA ARG A 127 -1.73 0.77 -10.12
C ARG A 127 -2.92 1.53 -9.53
N ILE A 128 -3.13 1.46 -8.22
CA ILE A 128 -4.20 2.22 -7.55
C ILE A 128 -4.02 3.72 -7.78
N CYS A 129 -2.82 4.24 -7.61
CA CYS A 129 -2.53 5.65 -7.84
C CYS A 129 -2.78 6.10 -9.28
N CYS A 130 -2.51 5.25 -10.27
CA CYS A 130 -2.65 5.60 -11.69
C CYS A 130 -4.05 5.39 -12.25
N GLN A 131 -4.73 4.32 -11.83
CA GLN A 131 -6.04 3.94 -12.39
C GLN A 131 -7.21 4.65 -11.71
N GLU A 132 -7.08 4.92 -10.41
CA GLU A 132 -8.18 5.51 -9.66
C GLU A 132 -8.05 7.04 -9.61
N PRO A 133 -9.12 7.80 -9.92
CA PRO A 133 -9.10 9.26 -9.86
C PRO A 133 -8.77 9.82 -8.48
N TRP A 134 -9.04 9.04 -7.43
CA TRP A 134 -8.79 9.35 -6.03
C TRP A 134 -7.50 8.71 -5.49
N GLY A 135 -6.77 7.90 -6.30
CA GLY A 135 -5.64 7.09 -5.86
C GLY A 135 -4.42 7.88 -5.40
N TYR A 136 -4.25 9.09 -5.87
CA TYR A 136 -3.25 10.01 -5.35
C TYR A 136 -3.87 10.89 -4.26
N GLY A 137 -3.09 11.16 -3.23
CA GLY A 137 -3.42 12.19 -2.25
C GLY A 137 -3.58 13.57 -2.89
N PRO A 138 -3.71 14.64 -2.07
CA PRO A 138 -3.93 15.98 -2.58
C PRO A 138 -2.84 16.39 -3.57
N LYS A 139 -3.25 17.11 -4.63
CA LYS A 139 -2.32 17.68 -5.60
C LYS A 139 -1.46 18.77 -4.96
N ASP A 140 -0.26 18.96 -5.49
CA ASP A 140 0.58 20.09 -5.09
C ASP A 140 -0.04 21.43 -5.53
N LYS A 141 0.61 22.54 -5.17
CA LYS A 141 0.14 23.90 -5.51
C LYS A 141 0.04 24.14 -7.02
N GLU A 142 0.80 23.40 -7.81
CA GLU A 142 0.81 23.44 -9.28
C GLU A 142 -0.17 22.44 -9.90
N GLY A 143 -0.98 21.75 -9.08
CA GLY A 143 -1.96 20.78 -9.54
C GLY A 143 -1.39 19.44 -10.00
N ARG A 144 -0.11 19.17 -9.75
CA ARG A 144 0.55 17.91 -10.09
C ARG A 144 0.26 16.85 -9.03
N ARG A 145 0.10 15.62 -9.45
CA ARG A 145 -0.04 14.48 -8.55
C ARG A 145 1.28 14.22 -7.83
N GLN A 146 1.24 14.15 -6.50
CA GLN A 146 2.41 13.84 -5.71
C GLN A 146 2.58 12.32 -5.57
N SER A 147 3.83 11.86 -5.55
CA SER A 147 4.12 10.48 -5.19
C SER A 147 3.77 10.25 -3.72
N LEU A 148 3.07 9.15 -3.43
CA LEU A 148 2.71 8.77 -2.07
C LEU A 148 3.97 8.47 -1.24
N PHE A 149 4.89 7.72 -1.83
CA PHE A 149 6.18 7.38 -1.24
C PHE A 149 7.34 8.08 -1.93
N ASN A 150 8.51 8.05 -1.30
CA ASN A 150 9.72 8.55 -1.91
C ASN A 150 10.01 7.81 -3.23
N PRO A 151 10.19 8.54 -4.35
CA PRO A 151 10.30 7.90 -5.66
C PRO A 151 11.67 7.26 -5.93
N ILE A 152 12.68 7.57 -5.10
CA ILE A 152 14.07 7.15 -5.32
C ILE A 152 14.48 6.08 -4.32
N ASN A 153 14.20 6.31 -3.03
CA ASN A 153 14.63 5.43 -1.96
C ASN A 153 13.54 4.40 -1.68
N ILE A 154 13.90 3.13 -1.76
CA ILE A 154 13.04 1.99 -1.46
C ILE A 154 13.91 1.00 -0.71
N VAL A 155 13.40 0.42 0.38
CA VAL A 155 14.06 -0.66 1.11
C VAL A 155 13.28 -1.94 0.89
N ASP A 156 13.87 -2.84 0.10
CA ASP A 156 13.34 -4.18 -0.11
C ASP A 156 14.17 -5.18 0.69
N THR A 157 13.56 -5.82 1.70
CA THR A 157 14.29 -6.75 2.55
C THR A 157 14.66 -8.04 1.82
N MET A 158 13.99 -8.36 0.71
CA MET A 158 14.37 -9.49 -0.14
C MET A 158 15.73 -9.26 -0.82
N ASP A 159 16.00 -8.03 -1.29
CA ASP A 159 17.30 -7.68 -1.89
C ASP A 159 18.44 -7.82 -0.88
N GLN A 160 18.19 -7.56 0.40
CA GLN A 160 19.20 -7.66 1.46
C GLN A 160 19.55 -9.10 1.82
N MET A 161 18.64 -10.06 1.62
CA MET A 161 18.91 -11.48 1.89
C MET A 161 19.93 -12.10 0.92
N PHE A 162 20.12 -11.51 -0.24
CA PHE A 162 21.11 -11.98 -1.24
C PHE A 162 22.47 -11.31 -1.09
N CYS A 163 22.64 -10.36 -0.18
CA CYS A 163 23.88 -9.63 0.05
C CYS A 163 24.69 -10.17 1.26
N CYS A 164 24.23 -11.27 1.87
CA CYS A 164 24.90 -11.91 3.02
C CYS A 164 25.68 -13.15 2.58
#